data_8da1ec3b43215dcbaafe838ab47e0fa0
#
_entry.id   8da1ec3b43215dcbaafe838ab47e0fa0
#
_cell.length_a   1.000
_cell.length_b   1.000
_cell.length_c   1.000
_cell.angle_alpha   90.00
_cell.angle_beta   90.00
_cell.angle_gamma   90.00
#
_symmetry.space_group_name_H-M   'P 1'
#
loop_
_entity.id
_entity.type
_entity.pdbx_description
1 polymer ?
#
loop_
_entity_poly.entity_id
_entity_poly.type
_entity_poly.pdbx_seq_one_letter_code
_entity_poly.pdbx_strand_id
1 'polypeptide(L)'
;PHRVFQRIVTGMLLQAFSQLSGINFIFYHGTSFFTASGISNPFLITIATNVVNVGMTIPGMLLVDRLGRRPMLLYGSAGMAVSQLIVAAVGVARPITDQAAQKVLVAFVCIFIAHFASCMAPLSWIVTSELPPYALRTKSMSLSTASNWIL
;
A
#
# COMPACT_ATOMS: atom_id res chain seq x y z
N PRO A 1 25.23 13.96 -14.59
CA PRO A 1 24.83 12.56 -14.84
C PRO A 1 24.46 11.82 -13.55
N HIS A 2 25.24 11.92 -12.46
CA HIS A 2 25.00 11.22 -11.20
C HIS A 2 23.60 11.50 -10.59
N ARG A 3 23.13 12.72 -10.62
CA ARG A 3 21.81 13.08 -10.05
C ARG A 3 20.64 12.46 -10.83
N VAL A 4 20.79 12.23 -12.13
CA VAL A 4 19.74 11.60 -12.95
C VAL A 4 19.65 10.11 -12.63
N PHE A 5 20.77 9.44 -12.51
CA PHE A 5 20.82 8.04 -12.12
C PHE A 5 20.19 7.80 -10.73
N GLN A 6 20.56 8.65 -9.76
CA GLN A 6 19.97 8.57 -8.41
C GLN A 6 18.44 8.74 -8.44
N ARG A 7 17.89 9.65 -9.24
CA ARG A 7 16.45 9.86 -9.39
C ARG A 7 15.76 8.65 -9.99
N ILE A 8 16.33 8.02 -11.01
CA ILE A 8 15.80 6.80 -11.63
C ILE A 8 15.79 5.65 -10.61
N VAL A 9 16.89 5.43 -9.91
CA VAL A 9 17.00 4.40 -8.87
C VAL A 9 16.00 4.65 -7.75
N THR A 10 15.81 5.88 -7.31
CA THR A 10 14.81 6.23 -6.29
C THR A 10 13.40 5.90 -6.75
N GLY A 11 13.05 6.18 -8.01
CA GLY A 11 11.75 5.81 -8.58
C GLY A 11 11.55 4.29 -8.63
N MET A 12 12.57 3.53 -9.03
CA MET A 12 12.53 2.07 -9.04
C MET A 12 12.37 1.50 -7.64
N LEU A 13 13.12 1.99 -6.67
CA LEU A 13 13.05 1.56 -5.27
C LEU A 13 11.68 1.91 -4.65
N LEU A 14 11.13 3.08 -4.94
CA LEU A 14 9.81 3.47 -4.46
C LEU A 14 8.74 2.50 -4.95
N GLN A 15 8.77 2.13 -6.23
CA GLN A 15 7.85 1.15 -6.82
C GLN A 15 8.08 -0.26 -6.25
N ALA A 16 9.32 -0.66 -6.07
CA ALA A 16 9.67 -1.94 -5.44
C ALA A 16 9.14 -2.03 -4.00
N PHE A 17 9.39 -1.00 -3.18
CA PHE A 17 8.89 -0.96 -1.79
C PHE A 17 7.36 -0.90 -1.71
N SER A 18 6.71 -0.25 -2.67
CA SER A 18 5.26 -0.27 -2.78
C SER A 18 4.72 -1.69 -2.93
N GLN A 19 5.36 -2.54 -3.72
CA GLN A 19 4.97 -3.95 -3.89
C GLN A 19 5.34 -4.81 -2.68
N LEU A 20 6.52 -4.62 -2.13
CA LEU A 20 6.99 -5.32 -0.92
C LEU A 20 6.19 -4.97 0.34
N SER A 21 5.33 -3.96 0.30
CA SER A 21 4.41 -3.64 1.40
C SER A 21 3.37 -4.74 1.69
N GLY A 22 3.23 -5.74 0.82
CA GLY A 22 2.30 -6.84 0.98
C GLY A 22 0.87 -6.56 0.54
N ILE A 23 0.61 -5.41 -0.11
CA ILE A 23 -0.73 -5.05 -0.57
C ILE A 23 -1.29 -6.07 -1.56
N ASN A 24 -0.46 -6.59 -2.46
CA ASN A 24 -0.86 -7.60 -3.43
C ASN A 24 -1.30 -8.91 -2.75
N PHE A 25 -0.60 -9.32 -1.68
CA PHE A 25 -1.02 -10.48 -0.91
C PHE A 25 -2.44 -10.31 -0.36
N ILE A 26 -2.76 -9.14 0.18
CA ILE A 26 -4.09 -8.85 0.71
C ILE A 26 -5.15 -8.88 -0.40
N PHE A 27 -4.88 -8.30 -1.57
CA PHE A 27 -5.85 -8.27 -2.66
C PHE A 27 -6.05 -9.63 -3.35
N TYR A 28 -4.99 -10.41 -3.55
CA TYR A 28 -5.08 -11.71 -4.23
C TYR A 28 -5.44 -12.86 -3.30
N HIS A 29 -4.93 -12.84 -2.08
CA HIS A 29 -5.11 -13.94 -1.12
C HIS A 29 -5.97 -13.55 0.09
N GLY A 30 -6.47 -12.32 0.16
CA GLY A 30 -7.26 -11.83 1.28
C GLY A 30 -8.48 -12.70 1.58
N THR A 31 -9.23 -13.11 0.56
CA THR A 31 -10.40 -13.99 0.73
C THR A 31 -10.00 -15.32 1.35
N SER A 32 -8.94 -15.96 0.87
CA SER A 32 -8.42 -17.21 1.41
C SER A 32 -7.89 -17.05 2.83
N PHE A 33 -7.19 -15.94 3.10
CA PHE A 33 -6.70 -15.60 4.44
C PHE A 33 -7.84 -15.41 5.44
N PHE A 34 -8.88 -14.68 5.08
CA PHE A 34 -10.04 -14.45 5.93
C PHE A 34 -10.88 -15.71 6.12
N THR A 35 -10.98 -16.57 5.10
CA THR A 35 -11.61 -17.89 5.22
C THR A 35 -10.85 -18.80 6.20
N ALA A 36 -9.53 -18.84 6.08
CA ALA A 36 -8.68 -19.61 6.99
C ALA A 36 -8.73 -19.09 8.43
N SER A 37 -8.98 -17.78 8.61
CA SER A 37 -9.19 -17.16 9.93
C SER A 37 -10.57 -17.43 10.53
N GLY A 38 -11.44 -18.26 9.89
CA GLY A 38 -12.74 -18.66 10.43
C GLY A 38 -13.84 -17.62 10.33
N ILE A 39 -13.67 -16.60 9.46
CA ILE A 39 -14.68 -15.57 9.26
C ILE A 39 -15.82 -16.12 8.39
N SER A 40 -17.05 -15.98 8.86
CA SER A 40 -18.25 -16.57 8.24
C SER A 40 -18.55 -16.05 6.82
N ASN A 41 -18.16 -14.80 6.50
CA ASN A 41 -18.39 -14.16 5.20
C ASN A 41 -17.16 -13.42 4.68
N PRO A 42 -16.11 -14.12 4.22
CA PRO A 42 -14.86 -13.48 3.74
C PRO A 42 -15.08 -12.60 2.50
N PHE A 43 -16.11 -12.89 1.71
CA PHE A 43 -16.44 -12.12 0.51
C PHE A 43 -16.93 -10.70 0.87
N LEU A 44 -17.72 -10.54 1.92
CA LEU A 44 -18.16 -9.22 2.39
C LEU A 44 -16.97 -8.36 2.86
N ILE A 45 -15.96 -8.97 3.48
CA ILE A 45 -14.76 -8.28 3.90
C ILE A 45 -13.94 -7.82 2.68
N THR A 46 -13.84 -8.65 1.66
CA THR A 46 -13.18 -8.28 0.40
C THR A 46 -13.88 -7.10 -0.27
N ILE A 47 -15.21 -7.08 -0.28
CA ILE A 47 -15.97 -5.92 -0.77
C ILE A 47 -15.69 -4.68 0.08
N ALA A 48 -15.73 -4.81 1.41
CA ALA A 48 -15.47 -3.69 2.32
C ALA A 48 -14.06 -3.11 2.13
N THR A 49 -13.04 -3.94 1.98
CA THR A 49 -11.66 -3.50 1.72
C THR A 49 -11.52 -2.77 0.39
N ASN A 50 -12.21 -3.22 -0.66
CA ASN A 50 -12.23 -2.54 -1.95
C ASN A 50 -12.96 -1.19 -1.88
N VAL A 51 -14.07 -1.11 -1.16
CA VAL A 51 -14.79 0.15 -0.93
C VAL A 51 -13.92 1.15 -0.17
N VAL A 52 -13.22 0.70 0.87
CA VAL A 52 -12.26 1.53 1.62
C VAL A 52 -11.14 2.00 0.70
N ASN A 53 -10.60 1.13 -0.15
CA ASN A 53 -9.55 1.47 -1.10
C ASN A 53 -9.98 2.61 -2.03
N VAL A 54 -11.10 2.46 -2.72
CA VAL A 54 -11.64 3.47 -3.64
C VAL A 54 -12.01 4.75 -2.89
N GLY A 55 -12.72 4.63 -1.76
CA GLY A 55 -13.15 5.76 -0.96
C GLY A 55 -12.00 6.60 -0.40
N MET A 56 -10.89 5.98 -0.03
CA MET A 56 -9.71 6.67 0.50
C MET A 56 -8.77 7.21 -0.59
N THR A 57 -8.87 6.71 -1.81
CA THR A 57 -8.08 7.24 -2.93
C THR A 57 -8.48 8.67 -3.28
N ILE A 58 -9.78 9.00 -3.26
CA ILE A 58 -10.28 10.34 -3.59
C ILE A 58 -9.73 11.42 -2.63
N PRO A 59 -9.93 11.33 -1.29
CA PRO A 59 -9.35 12.30 -0.37
C PRO A 59 -7.81 12.27 -0.39
N GLY A 60 -7.20 11.11 -0.64
CA GLY A 60 -5.76 10.99 -0.80
C GLY A 60 -5.22 11.87 -1.93
N MET A 61 -5.84 11.84 -3.10
CA MET A 61 -5.44 12.68 -4.24
C MET A 61 -5.55 14.18 -3.91
N LEU A 62 -6.62 14.59 -3.25
CA LEU A 62 -6.79 16.00 -2.84
C LEU A 62 -5.76 16.42 -1.76
N LEU A 63 -5.37 15.49 -0.92
CA LEU A 63 -4.43 15.76 0.17
C LEU A 63 -2.98 15.89 -0.33
N VAL A 64 -2.62 15.18 -1.40
CA VAL A 64 -1.30 15.28 -2.06
C VAL A 64 -0.99 16.71 -2.48
N ASP A 65 -1.98 17.42 -3.03
CA ASP A 65 -1.80 18.78 -3.50
C ASP A 65 -1.64 19.80 -2.35
N ARG A 66 -2.21 19.50 -1.18
CA ARG A 66 -2.16 20.41 0.00
C ARG A 66 -0.98 20.17 0.91
N LEU A 67 -0.69 18.93 1.24
CA LEU A 67 0.35 18.56 2.22
C LEU A 67 1.74 18.39 1.58
N GLY A 68 1.79 18.14 0.28
CA GLY A 68 3.03 17.85 -0.43
C GLY A 68 3.42 16.35 -0.36
N ARG A 69 4.30 15.94 -1.28
CA ARG A 69 4.63 14.54 -1.52
C ARG A 69 5.39 13.88 -0.38
N ARG A 70 6.40 14.57 0.16
CA ARG A 70 7.32 14.01 1.16
C ARG A 70 6.68 13.71 2.52
N PRO A 71 5.98 14.66 3.18
CA PRO A 71 5.33 14.37 4.46
C PRO A 71 4.25 13.30 4.32
N MET A 72 3.50 13.30 3.23
CA MET A 72 2.44 12.34 3.01
C MET A 72 2.97 10.90 2.82
N LEU A 73 4.11 10.72 2.12
CA LEU A 73 4.79 9.42 2.04
C LEU A 73 5.25 8.94 3.42
N LEU A 74 5.80 9.83 4.24
CA LEU A 74 6.27 9.47 5.59
C LEU A 74 5.12 9.07 6.52
N TYR A 75 4.05 9.84 6.55
CA TYR A 75 2.87 9.52 7.37
C TYR A 75 2.17 8.24 6.89
N GLY A 76 2.01 8.09 5.58
CA GLY A 76 1.41 6.89 4.99
C GLY A 76 2.21 5.63 5.28
N SER A 77 3.52 5.66 5.07
CA SER A 77 4.39 4.51 5.34
C SER A 77 4.49 4.17 6.83
N ALA A 78 4.53 5.18 7.71
CA ALA A 78 4.50 4.96 9.17
C ALA A 78 3.17 4.32 9.60
N GLY A 79 2.03 4.83 9.12
CA GLY A 79 0.71 4.27 9.41
C GLY A 79 0.56 2.83 8.92
N MET A 80 1.08 2.54 7.73
CA MET A 80 1.11 1.17 7.18
C MET A 80 1.97 0.24 8.03
N ALA A 81 3.17 0.66 8.42
CA ALA A 81 4.08 -0.13 9.24
C ALA A 81 3.47 -0.46 10.61
N VAL A 82 2.88 0.52 11.28
CA VAL A 82 2.21 0.31 12.57
C VAL A 82 1.03 -0.66 12.43
N SER A 83 0.19 -0.47 11.41
CA SER A 83 -0.95 -1.36 11.17
C SER A 83 -0.51 -2.80 10.93
N GLN A 84 0.54 -3.00 10.13
CA GLN A 84 1.06 -4.31 9.81
C GLN A 84 1.70 -4.99 11.02
N LEU A 85 2.42 -4.24 11.86
CA LEU A 85 2.98 -4.75 13.12
C LEU A 85 1.89 -5.22 14.08
N ILE A 86 0.78 -4.48 14.18
CA ILE A 86 -0.35 -4.87 15.03
C ILE A 86 -1.03 -6.12 14.48
N VAL A 87 -1.25 -6.21 13.16
CA VAL A 87 -1.79 -7.41 12.51
C VAL A 87 -0.91 -8.63 12.80
N ALA A 88 0.41 -8.48 12.64
CA ALA A 88 1.36 -9.57 12.93
C ALA A 88 1.37 -9.95 14.41
N ALA A 89 1.37 -8.98 15.32
CA ALA A 89 1.35 -9.21 16.77
C ALA A 89 0.07 -9.94 17.22
N VAL A 90 -1.08 -9.54 16.72
CA VAL A 90 -2.37 -10.18 17.05
C VAL A 90 -2.43 -11.59 16.46
N GLY A 91 -1.92 -11.79 15.24
CA GLY A 91 -1.87 -13.09 14.58
C GLY A 91 -0.99 -14.12 15.30
N VAL A 92 0.06 -13.66 15.99
CA VAL A 92 0.95 -14.53 16.79
C VAL A 92 0.45 -14.72 18.22
N ALA A 93 -0.12 -13.67 18.83
CA ALA A 93 -0.47 -13.66 20.25
C ALA A 93 -1.79 -14.38 20.58
N ARG A 94 -2.69 -14.55 19.63
CA ARG A 94 -4.03 -15.13 19.84
C ARG A 94 -4.33 -16.25 18.86
N PRO A 95 -4.99 -17.33 19.32
CA PRO A 95 -5.49 -18.35 18.40
C PRO A 95 -6.53 -17.72 17.47
N ILE A 96 -6.46 -18.08 16.19
CA ILE A 96 -7.28 -17.54 15.09
C ILE A 96 -8.80 -17.80 15.32
N THR A 97 -9.15 -18.65 16.25
CA THR A 97 -10.52 -18.98 16.64
C THR A 97 -11.26 -17.90 17.45
N ASP A 98 -10.54 -16.93 18.01
CA ASP A 98 -11.15 -15.85 18.81
C ASP A 98 -11.84 -14.81 17.91
N GLN A 99 -13.15 -14.65 18.03
CA GLN A 99 -13.93 -13.65 17.26
C GLN A 99 -13.45 -12.22 17.49
N ALA A 100 -12.95 -11.90 18.68
CA ALA A 100 -12.38 -10.60 18.98
C ALA A 100 -11.09 -10.36 18.19
N ALA A 101 -10.20 -11.34 18.12
CA ALA A 101 -8.97 -11.26 17.34
C ALA A 101 -9.24 -11.09 15.84
N GLN A 102 -10.23 -11.80 15.30
CA GLN A 102 -10.65 -11.67 13.90
C GLN A 102 -11.14 -10.26 13.56
N LYS A 103 -11.98 -9.67 14.42
CA LYS A 103 -12.47 -8.29 14.21
C LYS A 103 -11.33 -7.27 14.23
N VAL A 104 -10.37 -7.44 15.13
CA VAL A 104 -9.19 -6.58 15.21
C VAL A 104 -8.31 -6.72 13.95
N LEU A 105 -8.07 -7.94 13.49
CA LEU A 105 -7.32 -8.20 12.26
C LEU A 105 -7.96 -7.51 11.05
N VAL A 106 -9.26 -7.68 10.86
CA VAL A 106 -10.00 -7.03 9.76
C VAL A 106 -9.93 -5.51 9.85
N ALA A 107 -10.13 -4.94 11.04
CA ALA A 107 -10.08 -3.51 11.25
C ALA A 107 -8.69 -2.92 10.90
N PHE A 108 -7.61 -3.55 11.36
CA PHE A 108 -6.25 -3.08 11.05
C PHE A 108 -5.84 -3.32 9.61
N VAL A 109 -6.32 -4.36 8.95
CA VAL A 109 -6.16 -4.55 7.50
C VAL A 109 -6.87 -3.44 6.74
N CYS A 110 -8.07 -3.04 7.12
CA CYS A 110 -8.77 -1.90 6.52
C CYS A 110 -8.02 -0.58 6.73
N ILE A 111 -7.45 -0.35 7.91
CA ILE A 111 -6.62 0.83 8.22
C ILE A 111 -5.35 0.82 7.35
N PHE A 112 -4.70 -0.32 7.20
CA PHE A 112 -3.54 -0.48 6.32
C PHE A 112 -3.89 -0.13 4.87
N ILE A 113 -4.99 -0.67 4.34
CA ILE A 113 -5.47 -0.38 2.98
C ILE A 113 -5.82 1.11 2.83
N ALA A 114 -6.43 1.73 3.84
CA ALA A 114 -6.75 3.15 3.82
C ALA A 114 -5.50 4.02 3.71
N HIS A 115 -4.43 3.72 4.47
CA HIS A 115 -3.15 4.43 4.36
C HIS A 115 -2.47 4.18 3.02
N PHE A 116 -2.50 2.94 2.53
CA PHE A 116 -1.97 2.62 1.21
C PHE A 116 -2.69 3.40 0.10
N ALA A 117 -4.01 3.34 0.07
CA ALA A 117 -4.83 3.95 -0.96
C ALA A 117 -4.77 5.49 -0.95
N SER A 118 -4.69 6.11 0.23
CA SER A 118 -4.63 7.56 0.34
C SER A 118 -3.23 8.14 0.10
N CYS A 119 -2.18 7.41 0.44
CA CYS A 119 -0.81 7.92 0.41
C CYS A 119 0.05 7.20 -0.64
N MET A 120 0.28 5.91 -0.48
CA MET A 120 1.29 5.19 -1.26
C MET A 120 0.87 4.97 -2.71
N ALA A 121 -0.39 4.58 -2.96
CA ALA A 121 -0.86 4.27 -4.30
C ALA A 121 -0.76 5.46 -5.28
N PRO A 122 -1.32 6.65 -5.00
CA PRO A 122 -1.20 7.78 -5.90
C PRO A 122 0.22 8.36 -5.93
N LEU A 123 0.88 8.46 -4.77
CA LEU A 123 2.19 9.11 -4.67
C LEU A 123 3.30 8.33 -5.35
N SER A 124 3.29 7.01 -5.31
CA SER A 124 4.32 6.22 -5.99
C SER A 124 4.33 6.50 -7.51
N TRP A 125 3.18 6.65 -8.13
CA TRP A 125 3.07 6.98 -9.56
C TRP A 125 3.40 8.44 -9.85
N ILE A 126 2.90 9.38 -9.04
CA ILE A 126 3.16 10.82 -9.20
C ILE A 126 4.66 11.09 -9.05
N VAL A 127 5.27 10.65 -7.97
CA VAL A 127 6.70 10.88 -7.69
C VAL A 127 7.58 10.22 -8.75
N THR A 128 7.28 8.99 -9.15
CA THR A 128 8.03 8.29 -10.21
C THR A 128 7.96 9.04 -11.55
N SER A 129 6.83 9.69 -11.84
CA SER A 129 6.68 10.47 -13.08
C SER A 129 7.37 11.85 -13.04
N GLU A 130 7.53 12.43 -11.86
CA GLU A 130 8.11 13.77 -11.67
C GLU A 130 9.63 13.76 -11.46
N LEU A 131 10.19 12.67 -10.93
CA LEU A 131 11.62 12.56 -10.61
C LEU A 131 12.56 12.68 -11.82
N PRO A 132 12.30 12.03 -12.98
CA PRO A 132 13.20 12.06 -14.11
C PRO A 132 13.07 13.35 -14.92
N PRO A 133 14.16 13.82 -15.56
CA PRO A 133 14.09 14.92 -16.51
C PRO A 133 13.23 14.54 -17.72
N TYR A 134 12.61 15.54 -18.34
CA TYR A 134 11.62 15.35 -19.40
C TYR A 134 12.09 14.41 -20.53
N ALA A 135 13.35 14.55 -20.96
CA ALA A 135 13.92 13.73 -22.02
C ALA A 135 14.03 12.22 -21.71
N LEU A 136 14.10 11.85 -20.44
CA LEU A 136 14.27 10.47 -20.00
C LEU A 136 13.02 9.92 -19.25
N ARG A 137 11.97 10.71 -19.17
CA ARG A 137 10.76 10.39 -18.39
C ARG A 137 10.14 9.06 -18.79
N THR A 138 9.92 8.82 -20.08
CA THR A 138 9.32 7.59 -20.58
C THR A 138 10.16 6.36 -20.26
N LYS A 139 11.48 6.42 -20.50
CA LYS A 139 12.39 5.31 -20.20
C LYS A 139 12.48 5.01 -18.71
N SER A 140 12.53 6.05 -17.89
CA SER A 140 12.58 5.91 -16.44
C SER A 140 11.27 5.33 -15.88
N MET A 141 10.13 5.79 -16.39
CA MET A 141 8.83 5.23 -16.01
C MET A 141 8.70 3.76 -16.40
N SER A 142 9.12 3.38 -17.62
CA SER A 142 9.11 1.98 -18.06
C SER A 142 9.95 1.11 -17.14
N LEU A 143 11.12 1.56 -16.74
CA LEU A 143 12.01 0.83 -15.84
C LEU A 143 11.43 0.69 -14.43
N SER A 144 10.83 1.76 -13.90
CA SER A 144 10.17 1.74 -12.60
C SER A 144 8.91 0.85 -12.60
N THR A 145 8.15 0.88 -13.70
CA THR A 145 7.00 -0.01 -13.88
C THR A 145 7.44 -1.47 -13.99
N ALA A 146 8.52 -1.76 -14.71
CA ALA A 146 9.10 -3.10 -14.76
C ALA A 146 9.51 -3.58 -13.36
N SER A 147 10.16 -2.73 -12.56
CA SER A 147 10.49 -3.04 -11.16
C SER A 147 9.26 -3.32 -10.30
N ASN A 148 8.16 -2.63 -10.55
CA ASN A 148 6.89 -2.85 -9.86
C ASN A 148 6.27 -4.23 -10.18
N TRP A 149 6.36 -4.68 -11.43
CA TRP A 149 5.74 -5.93 -11.87
C TRP A 149 6.62 -7.18 -11.74
N ILE A 150 7.93 -7.02 -11.53
CA ILE A 150 8.85 -8.13 -11.29
C ILE A 150 8.77 -8.62 -9.84
N LEU A 151 8.39 -7.77 -8.90
CA LEU A 151 8.25 -8.05 -7.46
C LEU A 151 6.81 -8.38 -7.10
#